data_bd01e0d2390e2cd96f64d26437d5dea5
#
_entry.id   bd01e0d2390e2cd96f64d26437d5dea5
#
_cell.length_a   1.000
_cell.length_b   1.000
_cell.length_c   1.000
_cell.angle_alpha   90.00
_cell.angle_beta   90.00
_cell.angle_gamma   90.00
#
_symmetry.space_group_name_H-M   'P 1'
#
loop_
_entity.id
_entity.type
_entity.pdbx_description
1 polymer ?
#
loop_
_entity_poly.entity_id
_entity_poly.type
_entity_poly.pdbx_seq_one_letter_code
_entity_poly.pdbx_strand_id
1 'polypeptide(L)'
;MKIAGIVAEYNPFHNGHAHHIQQTRAQDGRCRATHVVAVMSGHFVQRGEPALLPKPERVRMALAGGADLVLELPLPWSLASAEGFAYGAVSILDALGCVEVISFGSECGDAAALEKAAAVLEEPRFGQLLRFRLEEGISFPEARQKAVADIAGQKTAALFSSPNNTLGIEYLKAAARLGSSLRPFTIPRFGAEHDDLQPLGDVASASY
;
A
#
# COMPACT_ATOMS: atom_id res chain seq x y z
N MET A 1 -5.51 20.66 -12.06
CA MET A 1 -4.97 20.28 -10.73
C MET A 1 -5.09 18.77 -10.66
N LYS A 2 -4.04 18.04 -10.27
CA LYS A 2 -4.07 16.57 -10.13
C LYS A 2 -3.62 16.20 -8.72
N ILE A 3 -4.48 15.55 -7.98
CA ILE A 3 -4.25 15.19 -6.58
C ILE A 3 -3.98 13.69 -6.49
N ALA A 4 -2.88 13.32 -5.87
CA ALA A 4 -2.56 11.92 -5.56
C ALA A 4 -2.69 11.66 -4.06
N GLY A 5 -3.26 10.51 -3.71
CA GLY A 5 -3.31 9.97 -2.37
C GLY A 5 -2.17 8.98 -2.14
N ILE A 6 -1.53 9.04 -1.00
CA ILE A 6 -0.54 8.07 -0.51
C ILE A 6 -1.03 7.54 0.83
N VAL A 7 -0.91 6.23 1.03
CA VAL A 7 -1.17 5.59 2.33
C VAL A 7 0.16 5.22 2.96
N ALA A 8 0.38 5.61 4.20
CA ALA A 8 1.66 5.39 4.86
C ALA A 8 1.54 5.28 6.38
N GLU A 9 2.55 4.72 7.01
CA GLU A 9 2.73 4.75 8.45
C GLU A 9 3.71 5.85 8.88
N TYR A 10 4.75 6.12 8.06
CA TYR A 10 5.84 7.04 8.36
C TYR A 10 6.43 6.80 9.75
N ASN A 11 6.89 5.60 10.01
CA ASN A 11 7.33 5.14 11.32
C ASN A 11 8.83 4.72 11.36
N PRO A 12 9.77 5.70 11.28
CA PRO A 12 9.61 7.12 10.98
C PRO A 12 9.52 7.44 9.48
N PHE A 13 9.39 8.71 9.13
CA PHE A 13 9.57 9.18 7.76
C PHE A 13 11.06 9.12 7.38
N HIS A 14 11.38 8.60 6.20
CA HIS A 14 12.75 8.40 5.71
C HIS A 14 12.89 8.73 4.22
N ASN A 15 14.12 8.68 3.68
CA ASN A 15 14.42 9.04 2.29
C ASN A 15 13.60 8.28 1.24
N GLY A 16 13.26 7.02 1.49
CA GLY A 16 12.37 6.24 0.62
C GLY A 16 10.97 6.85 0.50
N HIS A 17 10.44 7.42 1.59
CA HIS A 17 9.15 8.11 1.57
C HIS A 17 9.25 9.44 0.82
N ALA A 18 10.34 10.20 1.01
CA ALA A 18 10.60 11.43 0.26
C ALA A 18 10.72 11.14 -1.25
N HIS A 19 11.46 10.09 -1.62
CA HIS A 19 11.58 9.62 -3.00
C HIS A 19 10.22 9.26 -3.59
N HIS A 20 9.38 8.53 -2.85
CA HIS A 20 8.03 8.19 -3.29
C HIS A 20 7.21 9.45 -3.61
N ILE A 21 7.20 10.45 -2.73
CA ILE A 21 6.50 11.72 -2.96
C ILE A 21 7.06 12.44 -4.19
N GLN A 22 8.39 12.50 -4.34
CA GLN A 22 9.05 13.11 -5.50
C GLN A 22 8.65 12.43 -6.81
N GLN A 23 8.68 11.11 -6.88
CA GLN A 23 8.27 10.36 -8.07
C GLN A 23 6.79 10.55 -8.40
N THR A 24 5.93 10.65 -7.38
CA THR A 24 4.50 10.96 -7.56
C THR A 24 4.29 12.34 -8.19
N ARG A 25 5.17 13.30 -7.89
CA ARG A 25 5.13 14.69 -8.42
C ARG A 25 5.91 14.88 -9.70
N ALA A 26 6.82 13.98 -10.08
CA ALA A 26 7.75 14.15 -11.18
C ALA A 26 7.05 14.52 -12.49
N GLN A 27 7.49 15.62 -13.13
CA GLN A 27 6.84 16.15 -14.33
C GLN A 27 7.10 15.31 -15.58
N ASP A 28 8.17 14.56 -15.61
CA ASP A 28 8.52 13.54 -16.60
C ASP A 28 7.87 12.17 -16.29
N GLY A 29 7.31 12.02 -15.09
CA GLY A 29 6.64 10.84 -14.63
C GLY A 29 5.21 10.68 -15.17
N ARG A 30 4.66 9.48 -15.00
CA ARG A 30 3.29 9.14 -15.44
C ARG A 30 2.21 9.76 -14.55
N CYS A 31 2.51 10.00 -13.27
CA CYS A 31 1.54 10.55 -12.32
C CYS A 31 1.40 12.07 -12.45
N ARG A 32 2.49 12.83 -12.33
CA ARG A 32 2.50 14.30 -12.40
C ARG A 32 1.52 14.97 -11.42
N ALA A 33 1.48 14.49 -10.18
CA ALA A 33 0.61 15.07 -9.18
C ALA A 33 1.05 16.51 -8.83
N THR A 34 0.08 17.42 -8.78
CA THR A 34 0.32 18.80 -8.31
C THR A 34 0.25 18.87 -6.78
N HIS A 35 -0.55 18.02 -6.17
CA HIS A 35 -0.73 17.93 -4.72
C HIS A 35 -0.72 16.47 -4.27
N VAL A 36 -0.22 16.24 -3.05
CA VAL A 36 -0.14 14.93 -2.42
C VAL A 36 -0.87 14.96 -1.07
N VAL A 37 -1.86 14.10 -0.94
CA VAL A 37 -2.57 13.84 0.31
C VAL A 37 -2.05 12.53 0.89
N ALA A 38 -1.53 12.55 2.12
CA ALA A 38 -1.11 11.35 2.83
C ALA A 38 -2.18 10.94 3.85
N VAL A 39 -2.64 9.69 3.80
CA VAL A 39 -3.41 9.06 4.88
C VAL A 39 -2.44 8.27 5.73
N MET A 40 -2.25 8.69 6.98
CA MET A 40 -1.19 8.22 7.87
C MET A 40 -1.78 7.58 9.13
N SER A 41 -1.23 6.44 9.55
CA SER A 41 -1.53 5.83 10.85
C SER A 41 -1.33 6.81 12.00
N GLY A 42 -2.23 6.78 12.98
CA GLY A 42 -2.20 7.62 14.17
C GLY A 42 -1.09 7.25 15.15
N HIS A 43 -1.44 7.02 16.42
CA HIS A 43 -0.47 6.66 17.47
C HIS A 43 0.00 5.22 17.40
N PHE A 44 -0.72 4.35 16.69
CA PHE A 44 -0.39 2.94 16.52
C PHE A 44 -0.27 2.62 15.03
N VAL A 45 0.66 1.73 14.71
CA VAL A 45 0.92 1.24 13.35
C VAL A 45 0.27 -0.14 13.13
N GLN A 46 0.23 -0.61 11.90
CA GLN A 46 -0.54 -1.78 11.45
C GLN A 46 -0.30 -3.06 12.28
N ARG A 47 0.88 -3.26 12.82
CA ARG A 47 1.20 -4.45 13.65
C ARG A 47 0.75 -4.33 15.10
N GLY A 48 0.06 -3.25 15.47
CA GLY A 48 -0.41 -2.99 16.82
C GLY A 48 0.65 -2.37 17.73
N GLU A 49 1.79 -1.99 17.19
CA GLU A 49 2.86 -1.36 17.94
C GLU A 49 2.63 0.16 18.08
N PRO A 50 3.06 0.78 19.18
CA PRO A 50 3.13 2.22 19.25
C PRO A 50 4.08 2.77 18.20
N ALA A 51 3.69 3.89 17.56
CA ALA A 51 4.58 4.54 16.62
C ALA A 51 5.85 5.04 17.32
N LEU A 52 6.99 4.93 16.66
CA LEU A 52 8.31 5.30 17.19
C LEU A 52 8.39 6.78 17.58
N LEU A 53 7.73 7.65 16.82
CA LEU A 53 7.66 9.08 17.07
C LEU A 53 6.22 9.53 17.29
N PRO A 54 5.98 10.59 18.09
CA PRO A 54 4.65 11.17 18.26
C PRO A 54 4.03 11.58 16.92
N LYS A 55 2.71 11.41 16.79
CA LYS A 55 1.96 11.76 15.58
C LYS A 55 2.29 13.17 15.03
N PRO A 56 2.33 14.25 15.84
CA PRO A 56 2.66 15.58 15.32
C PRO A 56 4.03 15.67 14.65
N GLU A 57 5.03 14.96 15.17
CA GLU A 57 6.36 14.94 14.57
C GLU A 57 6.37 14.23 13.23
N ARG A 58 5.69 13.08 13.11
CA ARG A 58 5.55 12.36 11.85
C ARG A 58 4.78 13.17 10.81
N VAL A 59 3.76 13.93 11.22
CA VAL A 59 3.05 14.87 10.35
C VAL A 59 3.98 15.96 9.83
N ARG A 60 4.79 16.61 10.73
CA ARG A 60 5.77 17.62 10.31
C ARG A 60 6.78 17.08 9.31
N MET A 61 7.29 15.85 9.56
CA MET A 61 8.23 15.20 8.65
C MET A 61 7.59 14.91 7.28
N ALA A 62 6.35 14.44 7.24
CA ALA A 62 5.63 14.19 5.99
C ALA A 62 5.39 15.48 5.19
N LEU A 63 4.97 16.56 5.85
CA LEU A 63 4.79 17.87 5.21
C LEU A 63 6.11 18.42 4.71
N ALA A 64 7.18 18.37 5.51
CA ALA A 64 8.53 18.77 5.09
C ALA A 64 9.06 17.92 3.94
N GLY A 65 8.66 16.64 3.87
CA GLY A 65 8.99 15.70 2.80
C GLY A 65 8.18 15.89 1.51
N GLY A 66 7.24 16.85 1.49
CA GLY A 66 6.49 17.24 0.28
C GLY A 66 5.04 16.80 0.21
N ALA A 67 4.45 16.25 1.27
CA ALA A 67 3.01 16.10 1.37
C ALA A 67 2.35 17.49 1.58
N ASP A 68 1.18 17.73 0.98
CA ASP A 68 0.44 18.98 1.14
C ASP A 68 -0.61 18.88 2.27
N LEU A 69 -1.13 17.68 2.48
CA LEU A 69 -2.12 17.39 3.51
C LEU A 69 -1.83 16.02 4.12
N VAL A 70 -1.93 15.92 5.43
CA VAL A 70 -1.85 14.65 6.15
C VAL A 70 -3.16 14.43 6.91
N LEU A 71 -3.82 13.32 6.62
CA LEU A 71 -5.02 12.86 7.31
C LEU A 71 -4.69 11.64 8.18
N GLU A 72 -5.32 11.53 9.30
CA GLU A 72 -5.16 10.36 10.16
C GLU A 72 -6.04 9.20 9.69
N LEU A 73 -5.44 8.02 9.55
CA LEU A 73 -6.18 6.77 9.48
C LEU A 73 -6.64 6.39 10.90
N PRO A 74 -7.94 6.48 11.20
CA PRO A 74 -8.41 6.24 12.55
C PRO A 74 -8.34 4.77 12.96
N LEU A 75 -8.36 4.53 14.27
CA LEU A 75 -8.65 3.23 14.82
C LEU A 75 -10.13 2.86 14.52
N PRO A 76 -10.47 1.58 14.23
CA PRO A 76 -9.58 0.40 14.28
C PRO A 76 -8.78 0.14 12.99
N TRP A 77 -8.96 0.94 11.94
CA TRP A 77 -8.38 0.69 10.61
C TRP A 77 -6.86 0.65 10.62
N SER A 78 -6.21 1.53 11.39
CA SER A 78 -4.74 1.55 11.49
C SER A 78 -4.13 0.29 12.14
N LEU A 79 -4.91 -0.48 12.89
CA LEU A 79 -4.50 -1.75 13.53
C LEU A 79 -5.03 -2.99 12.79
N ALA A 80 -5.81 -2.79 11.75
CA ALA A 80 -6.46 -3.89 11.03
C ALA A 80 -5.44 -4.71 10.21
N SER A 81 -5.91 -5.87 9.71
CA SER A 81 -5.19 -6.60 8.68
C SER A 81 -4.93 -5.73 7.45
N ALA A 82 -4.05 -6.17 6.54
CA ALA A 82 -3.77 -5.43 5.30
C ALA A 82 -5.05 -5.06 4.53
N GLU A 83 -6.04 -5.95 4.49
CA GLU A 83 -7.35 -5.70 3.88
C GLU A 83 -8.11 -4.56 4.57
N GLY A 84 -8.27 -4.62 5.89
CA GLY A 84 -8.97 -3.57 6.64
C GLY A 84 -8.24 -2.24 6.61
N PHE A 85 -6.90 -2.25 6.78
CA PHE A 85 -6.04 -1.08 6.67
C PHE A 85 -6.21 -0.39 5.30
N ALA A 86 -6.12 -1.17 4.22
CA ALA A 86 -6.30 -0.69 2.86
C ALA A 86 -7.70 -0.11 2.65
N TYR A 87 -8.74 -0.83 3.07
CA TYR A 87 -10.11 -0.39 2.92
C TYR A 87 -10.37 0.95 3.63
N GLY A 88 -9.95 1.09 4.89
CA GLY A 88 -10.12 2.33 5.63
C GLY A 88 -9.38 3.51 5.00
N ALA A 89 -8.14 3.30 4.56
CA ALA A 89 -7.34 4.34 3.94
C ALA A 89 -7.88 4.77 2.57
N VAL A 90 -8.24 3.82 1.71
CA VAL A 90 -8.81 4.10 0.39
C VAL A 90 -10.18 4.77 0.53
N SER A 91 -11.00 4.37 1.51
CA SER A 91 -12.29 5.03 1.78
C SER A 91 -12.12 6.52 2.10
N ILE A 92 -11.07 6.89 2.87
CA ILE A 92 -10.79 8.31 3.17
C ILE A 92 -10.40 9.05 1.90
N LEU A 93 -9.49 8.48 1.09
CA LEU A 93 -9.05 9.12 -0.16
C LEU A 93 -10.20 9.30 -1.15
N ASP A 94 -11.06 8.30 -1.28
CA ASP A 94 -12.22 8.34 -2.17
C ASP A 94 -13.26 9.35 -1.70
N ALA A 95 -13.56 9.38 -0.40
CA ALA A 95 -14.53 10.30 0.21
C ALA A 95 -14.14 11.78 0.08
N LEU A 96 -12.86 12.11 -0.13
CA LEU A 96 -12.45 13.49 -0.44
C LEU A 96 -13.00 13.99 -1.77
N GLY A 97 -13.34 13.11 -2.70
CA GLY A 97 -13.94 13.44 -4.00
C GLY A 97 -13.02 14.22 -4.96
N CYS A 98 -11.80 14.56 -4.54
CA CYS A 98 -10.86 15.35 -5.34
C CYS A 98 -9.56 14.59 -5.64
N VAL A 99 -9.34 13.44 -5.02
CA VAL A 99 -8.17 12.57 -5.28
C VAL A 99 -8.42 11.77 -6.55
N GLU A 100 -7.46 11.80 -7.48
CA GLU A 100 -7.58 11.13 -8.78
C GLU A 100 -6.71 9.87 -8.88
N VAL A 101 -5.65 9.82 -8.07
CA VAL A 101 -4.63 8.77 -8.17
C VAL A 101 -4.33 8.23 -6.78
N ILE A 102 -4.26 6.92 -6.64
CA ILE A 102 -3.62 6.29 -5.48
C ILE A 102 -2.20 5.89 -5.86
N SER A 103 -1.21 6.48 -5.15
CA SER A 103 0.21 6.24 -5.38
C SER A 103 0.79 5.37 -4.28
N PHE A 104 1.49 4.31 -4.64
CA PHE A 104 2.12 3.38 -3.70
C PHE A 104 3.38 2.72 -4.29
N GLY A 105 4.28 2.29 -3.43
CA GLY A 105 5.43 1.50 -3.83
C GLY A 105 5.06 0.02 -3.99
N SER A 106 5.69 -0.67 -4.93
CA SER A 106 5.57 -2.12 -5.08
C SER A 106 6.89 -2.74 -5.55
N GLU A 107 7.11 -4.00 -5.26
CA GLU A 107 8.30 -4.71 -5.72
C GLU A 107 8.25 -4.97 -7.23
N CYS A 108 7.07 -5.25 -7.77
CA CYS A 108 6.92 -5.53 -9.21
C CYS A 108 6.88 -4.27 -10.09
N GLY A 109 6.51 -3.09 -9.57
CA GLY A 109 6.38 -1.85 -10.33
C GLY A 109 5.33 -1.88 -11.46
N ASP A 110 4.44 -2.86 -11.48
CA ASP A 110 3.44 -3.08 -12.55
C ASP A 110 2.02 -3.01 -12.00
N ALA A 111 1.39 -1.84 -12.16
CA ALA A 111 0.02 -1.60 -11.70
C ALA A 111 -0.99 -2.57 -12.35
N ALA A 112 -0.83 -2.87 -13.64
CA ALA A 112 -1.77 -3.74 -14.34
C ALA A 112 -1.71 -5.19 -13.82
N ALA A 113 -0.50 -5.67 -13.47
CA ALA A 113 -0.34 -6.98 -12.84
C ALA A 113 -1.00 -7.02 -11.45
N LEU A 114 -0.88 -5.96 -10.67
CA LEU A 114 -1.50 -5.85 -9.34
C LEU A 114 -3.04 -5.73 -9.44
N GLU A 115 -3.56 -4.97 -10.41
CA GLU A 115 -5.02 -4.90 -10.69
C GLU A 115 -5.58 -6.27 -11.05
N LYS A 116 -4.89 -7.02 -11.91
CA LYS A 116 -5.27 -8.39 -12.24
C LYS A 116 -5.31 -9.28 -11.00
N ALA A 117 -4.30 -9.20 -10.15
CA ALA A 117 -4.25 -9.96 -8.90
C ALA A 117 -5.40 -9.56 -7.94
N ALA A 118 -5.72 -8.27 -7.83
CA ALA A 118 -6.83 -7.78 -7.03
C ALA A 118 -8.18 -8.32 -7.54
N ALA A 119 -8.40 -8.33 -8.85
CA ALA A 119 -9.61 -8.87 -9.47
C ALA A 119 -9.83 -10.36 -9.14
N VAL A 120 -8.75 -11.15 -9.10
CA VAL A 120 -8.82 -12.58 -8.72
C VAL A 120 -9.36 -12.78 -7.31
N LEU A 121 -9.03 -11.89 -6.37
CA LEU A 121 -9.52 -11.99 -4.99
C LEU A 121 -11.03 -11.73 -4.86
N GLU A 122 -11.64 -11.07 -5.84
CA GLU A 122 -13.09 -10.79 -5.88
C GLU A 122 -13.88 -11.85 -6.67
N GLU A 123 -13.19 -12.83 -7.27
CA GLU A 123 -13.88 -13.93 -7.96
C GLU A 123 -14.60 -14.84 -6.94
N PRO A 124 -15.86 -15.24 -7.20
CA PRO A 124 -16.59 -16.13 -6.30
C PRO A 124 -15.86 -17.46 -6.01
N ARG A 125 -15.10 -17.96 -6.99
CA ARG A 125 -14.32 -19.19 -6.89
C ARG A 125 -13.13 -19.05 -5.94
N PHE A 126 -12.56 -17.85 -5.79
CA PHE A 126 -11.43 -17.62 -4.89
C PHE A 126 -11.77 -17.97 -3.44
N GLY A 127 -12.92 -17.50 -2.93
CA GLY A 127 -13.32 -17.78 -1.55
C GLY A 127 -13.55 -19.28 -1.25
N GLN A 128 -13.99 -20.03 -2.25
CA GLN A 128 -14.15 -21.49 -2.13
C GLN A 128 -12.80 -22.20 -2.07
N LEU A 129 -11.89 -21.85 -2.98
CA LEU A 129 -10.54 -22.41 -3.03
C LEU A 129 -9.73 -22.04 -1.78
N LEU A 130 -9.83 -20.80 -1.33
CA LEU A 130 -9.15 -20.36 -0.10
C LEU A 130 -9.57 -21.19 1.10
N ARG A 131 -10.89 -21.41 1.30
CA ARG A 131 -11.41 -22.26 2.40
C ARG A 131 -10.89 -23.68 2.28
N PHE A 132 -10.98 -24.27 1.09
CA PHE A 132 -10.47 -25.61 0.84
C PHE A 132 -8.97 -25.73 1.20
N ARG A 133 -8.14 -24.75 0.80
CA ARG A 133 -6.71 -24.73 1.12
C ARG A 133 -6.43 -24.54 2.62
N LEU A 134 -7.26 -23.75 3.33
CA LEU A 134 -7.13 -23.59 4.78
C LEU A 134 -7.47 -24.88 5.54
N GLU A 135 -8.40 -25.70 5.04
CA GLU A 135 -8.71 -27.03 5.60
C GLU A 135 -7.52 -28.02 5.52
N GLU A 136 -6.55 -27.77 4.63
CA GLU A 136 -5.27 -28.49 4.58
C GLU A 136 -4.34 -28.17 5.77
N GLY A 137 -4.71 -27.21 6.64
CA GLY A 137 -3.92 -26.81 7.83
C GLY A 137 -2.72 -25.92 7.52
N ILE A 138 -2.65 -25.35 6.31
CA ILE A 138 -1.58 -24.41 5.92
C ILE A 138 -1.90 -22.98 6.35
N SER A 139 -0.89 -22.09 6.35
CA SER A 139 -1.06 -20.70 6.73
C SER A 139 -1.95 -19.93 5.74
N PHE A 140 -2.62 -18.86 6.21
CA PHE A 140 -3.43 -18.00 5.34
C PHE A 140 -2.67 -17.43 4.14
N PRO A 141 -1.42 -16.91 4.28
CA PRO A 141 -0.65 -16.44 3.12
C PRO A 141 -0.40 -17.53 2.08
N GLU A 142 -0.07 -18.74 2.51
CA GLU A 142 0.15 -19.88 1.63
C GLU A 142 -1.14 -20.35 0.95
N ALA A 143 -2.23 -20.46 1.71
CA ALA A 143 -3.54 -20.83 1.19
C ALA A 143 -4.01 -19.84 0.14
N ARG A 144 -3.83 -18.52 0.37
CA ARG A 144 -4.13 -17.44 -0.57
C ARG A 144 -3.31 -17.59 -1.85
N GLN A 145 -2.00 -17.80 -1.76
CA GLN A 145 -1.15 -17.98 -2.94
C GLN A 145 -1.57 -19.19 -3.77
N LYS A 146 -1.84 -20.33 -3.12
CA LYS A 146 -2.31 -21.54 -3.81
C LYS A 146 -3.65 -21.31 -4.51
N ALA A 147 -4.61 -20.68 -3.84
CA ALA A 147 -5.91 -20.36 -4.42
C ALA A 147 -5.79 -19.43 -5.63
N VAL A 148 -4.92 -18.40 -5.56
CA VAL A 148 -4.63 -17.52 -6.70
C VAL A 148 -3.94 -18.27 -7.83
N ALA A 149 -3.01 -19.18 -7.51
CA ALA A 149 -2.32 -20.00 -8.50
C ALA A 149 -3.29 -20.89 -9.29
N ASP A 150 -4.27 -21.45 -8.62
CA ASP A 150 -5.31 -22.31 -9.22
C ASP A 150 -6.24 -21.52 -10.19
N ILE A 151 -6.40 -20.20 -9.99
CA ILE A 151 -7.26 -19.35 -10.82
C ILE A 151 -6.47 -18.66 -11.94
N ALA A 152 -5.35 -18.02 -11.57
CA ALA A 152 -4.64 -17.08 -12.45
C ALA A 152 -3.17 -17.46 -12.71
N GLY A 153 -2.75 -18.62 -12.22
CA GLY A 153 -1.41 -19.20 -12.44
C GLY A 153 -0.34 -18.66 -11.49
N GLN A 154 0.80 -19.34 -11.48
CA GLN A 154 1.91 -19.11 -10.54
C GLN A 154 2.49 -17.68 -10.61
N LYS A 155 2.54 -17.08 -11.81
CA LYS A 155 3.07 -15.73 -11.98
C LYS A 155 2.25 -14.69 -11.20
N THR A 156 0.92 -14.81 -11.22
CA THR A 156 0.03 -13.94 -10.45
C THR A 156 0.13 -14.22 -8.95
N ALA A 157 0.18 -15.48 -8.56
CA ALA A 157 0.33 -15.90 -7.17
C ALA A 157 1.64 -15.41 -6.54
N ALA A 158 2.74 -15.38 -7.30
CA ALA A 158 4.03 -14.90 -6.83
C ALA A 158 4.02 -13.42 -6.38
N LEU A 159 3.08 -12.61 -6.86
CA LEU A 159 2.94 -11.21 -6.40
C LEU A 159 2.62 -11.11 -4.90
N PHE A 160 1.97 -12.12 -4.34
CA PHE A 160 1.60 -12.15 -2.93
C PHE A 160 2.74 -12.58 -1.98
N SER A 161 3.91 -12.94 -2.50
CA SER A 161 5.09 -13.22 -1.68
C SER A 161 5.78 -11.95 -1.15
N SER A 162 5.48 -10.80 -1.74
CA SER A 162 6.10 -9.52 -1.42
C SER A 162 5.13 -8.60 -0.67
N PRO A 163 5.54 -7.99 0.44
CA PRO A 163 4.63 -7.26 1.32
C PRO A 163 4.02 -6.02 0.66
N ASN A 164 4.78 -5.23 -0.12
CA ASN A 164 4.24 -4.04 -0.76
C ASN A 164 3.37 -4.36 -1.97
N ASN A 165 3.68 -5.42 -2.73
CA ASN A 165 2.75 -5.93 -3.74
C ASN A 165 1.43 -6.34 -3.10
N THR A 166 1.48 -7.09 -2.00
CA THR A 166 0.28 -7.52 -1.26
C THR A 166 -0.55 -6.32 -0.81
N LEU A 167 0.09 -5.31 -0.22
CA LEU A 167 -0.61 -4.10 0.23
C LEU A 167 -1.19 -3.30 -0.96
N GLY A 168 -0.44 -3.17 -2.06
CA GLY A 168 -0.93 -2.58 -3.30
C GLY A 168 -2.16 -3.29 -3.86
N ILE A 169 -2.16 -4.62 -3.86
CA ILE A 169 -3.31 -5.44 -4.27
C ILE A 169 -4.53 -5.15 -3.38
N GLU A 170 -4.34 -5.03 -2.05
CA GLU A 170 -5.44 -4.71 -1.14
C GLU A 170 -5.98 -3.29 -1.36
N TYR A 171 -5.15 -2.30 -1.71
CA TYR A 171 -5.64 -0.97 -2.10
C TYR A 171 -6.52 -1.02 -3.35
N LEU A 172 -6.10 -1.77 -4.36
CA LEU A 172 -6.85 -1.91 -5.61
C LEU A 172 -8.16 -2.67 -5.41
N LYS A 173 -8.15 -3.72 -4.59
CA LYS A 173 -9.35 -4.44 -4.18
C LYS A 173 -10.32 -3.51 -3.43
N ALA A 174 -9.82 -2.70 -2.50
CA ALA A 174 -10.63 -1.74 -1.76
C ALA A 174 -11.26 -0.69 -2.70
N ALA A 175 -10.48 -0.15 -3.65
CA ALA A 175 -10.98 0.79 -4.64
C ALA A 175 -12.10 0.17 -5.51
N ALA A 176 -11.91 -1.07 -5.95
CA ALA A 176 -12.93 -1.79 -6.72
C ALA A 176 -14.23 -2.01 -5.93
N ARG A 177 -14.13 -2.43 -4.66
CA ARG A 177 -15.29 -2.62 -3.76
C ARG A 177 -16.07 -1.32 -3.48
N LEU A 178 -15.37 -0.19 -3.43
CA LEU A 178 -15.96 1.14 -3.23
C LEU A 178 -16.57 1.71 -4.53
N GLY A 179 -16.32 1.09 -5.68
CA GLY A 179 -16.66 1.69 -6.98
C GLY A 179 -15.88 2.97 -7.25
N SER A 180 -14.69 3.10 -6.66
CA SER A 180 -13.86 4.29 -6.70
C SER A 180 -13.26 4.53 -8.09
N SER A 181 -13.11 5.79 -8.46
CA SER A 181 -12.46 6.23 -9.71
C SER A 181 -10.94 6.45 -9.56
N LEU A 182 -10.37 6.15 -8.41
CA LEU A 182 -8.94 6.28 -8.13
C LEU A 182 -8.12 5.42 -9.09
N ARG A 183 -7.21 6.06 -9.82
CA ARG A 183 -6.30 5.37 -10.74
C ARG A 183 -5.03 4.95 -10.02
N PRO A 184 -4.55 3.71 -10.15
CA PRO A 184 -3.32 3.29 -9.53
C PRO A 184 -2.09 3.91 -10.20
N PHE A 185 -1.12 4.28 -9.38
CA PHE A 185 0.22 4.61 -9.79
C PHE A 185 1.20 3.94 -8.85
N THR A 186 1.98 2.99 -9.36
CA THR A 186 2.97 2.31 -8.54
C THR A 186 4.39 2.67 -8.96
N ILE A 187 5.25 2.78 -7.96
CA ILE A 187 6.67 3.09 -8.11
C ILE A 187 7.45 1.84 -7.71
N PRO A 188 8.34 1.33 -8.60
CA PRO A 188 9.22 0.23 -8.24
C PRO A 188 10.04 0.58 -7.00
N ARG A 189 10.10 -0.31 -6.03
CA ARG A 189 10.98 -0.13 -4.88
C ARG A 189 12.41 -0.47 -5.25
N PHE A 190 13.29 0.49 -5.07
CA PHE A 190 14.73 0.32 -5.16
C PHE A 190 15.32 0.43 -3.75
N GLY A 191 16.23 -0.46 -3.38
CA GLY A 191 16.95 -0.39 -2.13
C GLY A 191 16.74 -1.60 -1.22
N ALA A 192 17.15 -1.47 0.03
CA ALA A 192 17.14 -2.51 1.04
C ALA A 192 15.76 -3.17 1.22
N GLU A 193 15.74 -4.48 1.39
CA GLU A 193 14.54 -5.21 1.82
C GLU A 193 14.09 -4.72 3.21
N HIS A 194 12.86 -5.02 3.59
CA HIS A 194 12.24 -4.46 4.81
C HIS A 194 13.05 -4.76 6.09
N ASP A 195 13.82 -5.84 6.08
CA ASP A 195 14.63 -6.31 7.22
C ASP A 195 16.15 -6.16 7.02
N ASP A 196 16.60 -5.45 5.96
CA ASP A 196 18.02 -5.22 5.75
C ASP A 196 18.58 -4.25 6.80
N LEU A 197 19.57 -4.71 7.54
CA LEU A 197 20.29 -3.94 8.56
C LEU A 197 21.37 -3.02 7.97
N GLN A 198 21.55 -3.00 6.64
CA GLN A 198 22.53 -2.13 5.97
C GLN A 198 21.85 -1.32 4.86
N PRO A 199 22.11 0.00 4.78
CA PRO A 199 21.57 0.81 3.70
C PRO A 199 22.21 0.44 2.36
N LEU A 200 21.41 0.33 1.31
CA LEU A 200 21.86 0.26 -0.06
C LEU A 200 21.95 1.69 -0.61
N GLY A 201 23.16 2.30 -0.55
CA GLY A 201 23.37 3.70 -0.91
C GLY A 201 22.72 4.66 0.10
N ASP A 202 22.03 5.68 -0.40
CA ASP A 202 21.37 6.72 0.41
C ASP A 202 19.97 6.32 0.90
N VAL A 203 19.52 5.08 0.65
CA VAL A 203 18.20 4.57 1.03
C VAL A 203 18.34 3.48 2.09
N ALA A 204 17.81 3.76 3.27
CA ALA A 204 17.75 2.79 4.38
C ALA A 204 16.34 2.19 4.50
N SER A 205 16.23 0.97 5.07
CA SER A 205 14.96 0.39 5.48
C SER A 205 14.43 1.10 6.75
N ALA A 206 13.15 0.91 7.07
CA ALA A 206 12.57 1.45 8.30
C ALA A 206 13.16 0.79 9.58
N SER A 207 13.85 -0.35 9.44
CA SER A 207 14.49 -1.10 10.52
C SER A 207 15.97 -0.71 10.73
N TYR A 208 16.54 0.15 9.90
CA TYR A 208 17.88 0.70 10.02
C TYR A 208 17.83 1.95 10.91
#